data_10dce392ab53e4625803ad48b2293c5d
#
_entry.id   10dce392ab53e4625803ad48b2293c5d
#
_cell.length_a   1.000
_cell.length_b   1.000
_cell.length_c   1.000
_cell.angle_alpha   90.00
_cell.angle_beta   90.00
_cell.angle_gamma   90.00
#
_symmetry.space_group_name_H-M   'P 1'
#
loop_
_entity.id
_entity.type
_entity.pdbx_description
1 polymer ?
#
loop_
_entity_poly.entity_id
_entity_poly.type
_entity_poly.pdbx_seq_one_letter_code
_entity_poly.pdbx_strand_id
1 'polypeptide(L)'
;MKNCLGIEIGHYRIKIAYAEKGELKEFISERVQGMDLTDMHVCADLIKDLLKEYAIRCRNVVFVIRQEDVYVRRFEMPLMTEEQLRLNLPYEFHDRWTSMFLITR
;
A
#
# COMPACT_ATOMS: atom_id res chain seq x y z
N MET A 1 7.41 -5.45 19.49
CA MET A 1 7.14 -5.59 18.07
C MET A 1 7.55 -6.96 17.57
N LYS A 2 6.71 -7.55 16.79
CA LYS A 2 6.97 -8.88 16.27
C LYS A 2 7.54 -8.79 14.86
N ASN A 3 6.86 -9.37 13.92
CA ASN A 3 7.33 -9.39 12.53
C ASN A 3 6.62 -8.33 11.73
N CYS A 4 7.31 -7.79 10.76
CA CYS A 4 6.73 -6.78 9.88
C CYS A 4 7.23 -7.01 8.46
N LEU A 5 6.32 -6.92 7.51
CA LEU A 5 6.62 -7.07 6.09
C LEU A 5 6.31 -5.74 5.40
N GLY A 6 7.31 -5.16 4.78
CA GLY A 6 7.11 -3.94 3.99
C GLY A 6 7.16 -4.28 2.51
N ILE A 7 6.20 -3.78 1.75
CA ILE A 7 6.11 -4.05 0.32
C ILE A 7 5.98 -2.75 -0.44
N GLU A 8 6.84 -2.56 -1.41
CA GLU A 8 6.78 -1.43 -2.31
C GLU A 8 6.64 -1.93 -3.74
N ILE A 9 5.62 -1.46 -4.44
CA ILE A 9 5.38 -1.82 -5.83
C ILE A 9 5.69 -0.61 -6.69
N GLY A 10 6.75 -0.69 -7.47
CA GLY A 10 7.12 0.35 -8.41
C GLY A 10 6.58 0.04 -9.80
N HIS A 11 7.07 0.77 -10.79
CA HIS A 11 6.67 0.54 -12.17
C HIS A 11 7.31 -0.71 -12.76
N TYR A 12 8.54 -0.99 -12.36
CA TYR A 12 9.31 -2.09 -12.94
C TYR A 12 9.92 -2.99 -11.89
N ARG A 13 9.65 -2.75 -10.61
CA ARG A 13 10.32 -3.45 -9.53
C ARG A 13 9.43 -3.61 -8.33
N ILE A 14 9.50 -4.76 -7.70
CA ILE A 14 8.85 -5.01 -6.42
C ILE A 14 9.93 -5.16 -5.37
N LYS A 15 9.78 -4.45 -4.26
CA LYS A 15 10.71 -4.55 -3.14
C LYS A 15 9.96 -5.05 -1.92
N ILE A 16 10.56 -5.99 -1.23
CA ILE A 16 9.98 -6.57 -0.03
C ILE A 16 11.04 -6.56 1.07
N ALA A 17 10.69 -6.02 2.21
CA ALA A 17 11.56 -6.01 3.38
C ALA A 17 10.89 -6.77 4.51
N TYR A 18 11.58 -7.74 5.07
CA TYR A 18 11.05 -8.52 6.18
C TYR A 18 11.90 -8.27 7.42
N ALA A 19 11.26 -7.88 8.50
CA ALA A 19 11.92 -7.58 9.75
C ALA A 19 11.32 -8.39 10.89
N GLU A 20 12.16 -8.82 11.81
CA GLU A 20 11.76 -9.48 13.04
C GLU A 20 12.35 -8.72 14.22
N LYS A 21 11.50 -8.38 15.18
CA LYS A 21 11.94 -7.70 16.40
C LYS A 21 12.76 -6.45 16.10
N GLY A 22 12.35 -5.71 15.09
CA GLY A 22 13.03 -4.48 14.70
C GLY A 22 14.32 -4.66 13.91
N GLU A 23 14.63 -5.87 13.53
CA GLU A 23 15.85 -6.18 12.79
C GLU A 23 15.50 -6.69 11.40
N LEU A 24 16.14 -6.12 10.38
CA LEU A 24 15.90 -6.55 9.00
C LEU A 24 16.50 -7.93 8.78
N LYS A 25 15.68 -8.87 8.36
CA LYS A 25 16.10 -10.25 8.13
C LYS A 25 16.24 -10.57 6.66
N GLU A 26 15.42 -9.97 5.82
CA GLU A 26 15.46 -10.26 4.38
C GLU A 26 15.06 -9.02 3.60
N PHE A 27 15.74 -8.78 2.50
CA PHE A 27 15.39 -7.70 1.58
C PHE A 27 15.42 -8.25 0.17
N ILE A 28 14.28 -8.15 -0.51
CA ILE A 28 14.11 -8.64 -1.87
C ILE A 28 13.84 -7.46 -2.78
N SER A 29 14.58 -7.40 -3.89
CA SER A 29 14.34 -6.39 -4.90
C SER A 29 14.31 -7.12 -6.24
N GLU A 30 13.12 -7.23 -6.81
CA GLU A 30 12.91 -8.01 -8.03
C GLU A 30 12.46 -7.12 -9.16
N ARG A 31 13.17 -7.17 -10.27
CA ARG A 31 12.78 -6.44 -11.47
C ARG A 31 11.77 -7.28 -12.24
N VAL A 32 10.67 -6.65 -12.61
CA VAL A 32 9.60 -7.32 -13.33
C VAL A 32 9.48 -6.70 -14.70
N GLN A 33 9.59 -7.51 -15.75
CA GLN A 33 9.47 -7.05 -17.12
C GLN A 33 8.31 -7.74 -17.79
N GLY A 34 7.63 -6.99 -18.66
CA GLY A 34 6.55 -7.54 -19.44
C GLY A 34 5.28 -7.83 -18.67
N MET A 35 5.18 -7.33 -17.44
CA MET A 35 3.99 -7.53 -16.62
C MET A 35 3.42 -6.19 -16.22
N ASP A 36 2.11 -6.14 -16.11
CA ASP A 36 1.40 -4.92 -15.73
C ASP A 36 1.25 -4.85 -14.23
N LEU A 37 2.11 -4.06 -13.59
CA LEU A 37 2.08 -3.90 -12.14
C LEU A 37 0.97 -2.99 -11.65
N THR A 38 0.16 -2.44 -12.56
CA THR A 38 -1.06 -1.73 -12.16
C THR A 38 -2.21 -2.71 -11.90
N ASP A 39 -2.07 -3.95 -12.36
CA ASP A 39 -3.07 -4.98 -12.12
C ASP A 39 -2.82 -5.61 -10.74
N MET A 40 -3.77 -5.45 -9.86
CA MET A 40 -3.64 -5.93 -8.47
C MET A 40 -3.50 -7.45 -8.39
N HIS A 41 -4.13 -8.18 -9.29
CA HIS A 41 -4.05 -9.63 -9.30
C HIS A 41 -2.65 -10.09 -9.70
N VAL A 42 -2.05 -9.43 -10.67
CA VAL A 42 -0.69 -9.71 -11.09
C VAL A 42 0.27 -9.45 -9.93
N CYS A 43 0.12 -8.30 -9.26
CA CYS A 43 0.95 -7.98 -8.11
C CYS A 43 0.80 -8.98 -6.98
N ALA A 44 -0.43 -9.37 -6.69
CA ALA A 44 -0.68 -10.34 -5.61
C ALA A 44 -0.01 -11.68 -5.89
N ASP A 45 -0.10 -12.15 -7.11
CA ASP A 45 0.52 -13.41 -7.49
C ASP A 45 2.04 -13.34 -7.40
N LEU A 46 2.63 -12.25 -7.89
CA LEU A 46 4.07 -12.07 -7.81
C LEU A 46 4.56 -12.01 -6.37
N ILE A 47 3.85 -11.28 -5.52
CA ILE A 47 4.22 -11.16 -4.12
C ILE A 47 4.11 -12.52 -3.43
N LYS A 48 3.05 -13.27 -3.69
CA LYS A 48 2.88 -14.60 -3.12
C LYS A 48 4.02 -15.52 -3.52
N ASP A 49 4.41 -15.47 -4.78
CA ASP A 49 5.49 -16.31 -5.29
C ASP A 49 6.81 -15.94 -4.62
N LEU A 50 7.10 -14.66 -4.47
CA LEU A 50 8.33 -14.20 -3.82
C LEU A 50 8.36 -14.60 -2.35
N LEU A 51 7.26 -14.43 -1.65
CA LEU A 51 7.19 -14.82 -0.24
C LEU A 51 7.39 -16.31 -0.06
N LYS A 52 6.84 -17.08 -0.97
CA LYS A 52 7.00 -18.54 -0.94
C LYS A 52 8.44 -18.94 -1.24
N GLU A 53 9.04 -18.29 -2.23
CA GLU A 53 10.42 -18.56 -2.63
C GLU A 53 11.40 -18.30 -1.49
N TYR A 54 11.19 -17.24 -0.72
CA TYR A 54 12.06 -16.87 0.38
C TYR A 54 11.56 -17.36 1.74
N ALA A 55 10.53 -18.18 1.73
CA ALA A 55 9.97 -18.79 2.94
C ALA A 55 9.59 -17.78 4.02
N ILE A 56 8.97 -16.68 3.60
CA ILE A 56 8.55 -15.61 4.51
C ILE A 56 7.09 -15.78 4.86
N ARG A 57 6.78 -15.76 6.15
CA ARG A 57 5.42 -15.77 6.65
C ARG A 57 5.23 -14.60 7.60
N CYS A 58 4.34 -13.70 7.26
CA CYS A 58 4.10 -12.53 8.10
C CYS A 58 2.70 -11.99 7.82
N ARG A 59 1.99 -11.64 8.89
CA ARG A 59 0.65 -11.09 8.78
C ARG A 59 0.62 -9.57 8.91
N ASN A 60 1.65 -8.99 9.50
CA ASN A 60 1.74 -7.55 9.64
C ASN A 60 2.39 -6.98 8.41
N VAL A 61 1.61 -6.39 7.54
CA VAL A 61 2.08 -5.92 6.23
C VAL A 61 1.85 -4.43 6.10
N VAL A 62 2.89 -3.73 5.63
CA VAL A 62 2.82 -2.31 5.33
C VAL A 62 3.11 -2.15 3.85
N PHE A 63 2.22 -1.48 3.13
CA PHE A 63 2.41 -1.18 1.73
C PHE A 63 2.87 0.25 1.55
N VAL A 64 3.83 0.45 0.66
CA VAL A 64 4.21 1.78 0.21
C VAL A 64 3.42 2.07 -1.06
N ILE A 65 2.65 3.14 -1.02
CA ILE A 65 1.77 3.51 -2.12
C ILE A 65 2.51 4.46 -3.04
N ARG A 66 2.40 4.24 -4.35
CA ARG A 66 3.01 5.13 -5.33
C ARG A 66 2.32 6.48 -5.30
N GLN A 67 3.09 7.52 -5.56
CA GLN A 67 2.56 8.88 -5.53
C GLN A 67 1.42 9.07 -6.53
N GLU A 68 1.51 8.48 -7.70
CA GLU A 68 0.45 8.59 -8.72
C GLU A 68 -0.82 7.83 -8.36
N ASP A 69 -0.75 6.95 -7.37
CA ASP A 69 -1.93 6.23 -6.88
C ASP A 69 -2.62 6.95 -5.74
N VAL A 70 -2.08 8.08 -5.34
CA VAL A 70 -2.58 8.84 -4.19
C VAL A 70 -2.92 10.26 -4.62
N TYR A 71 -4.08 10.73 -4.23
CA TYR A 71 -4.47 12.09 -4.43
C TYR A 71 -4.37 12.82 -3.11
N VAL A 72 -3.48 13.80 -3.03
CA VAL A 72 -3.26 14.55 -1.80
C VAL A 72 -3.79 15.96 -1.97
N ARG A 73 -4.61 16.39 -1.05
CA ARG A 73 -5.18 17.72 -1.06
C ARG A 73 -5.20 18.28 0.35
N ARG A 74 -4.80 19.51 0.47
CA ARG A 74 -4.82 20.20 1.75
C ARG A 74 -5.99 21.16 1.79
N PHE A 75 -6.76 21.09 2.85
CA PHE A 75 -7.86 22.03 3.05
C PHE A 75 -8.07 22.22 4.54
N GLU A 76 -8.70 23.33 4.87
CA GLU A 76 -9.01 23.67 6.25
C GLU A 76 -10.47 23.40 6.51
N MET A 77 -10.76 22.86 7.67
CA MET A 77 -12.13 22.60 8.09
C MET A 77 -12.23 22.80 9.59
N PRO A 78 -13.46 23.04 10.09
CA PRO A 78 -13.66 23.19 11.52
C PRO A 78 -13.29 21.90 12.25
N LEU A 79 -12.96 22.03 13.52
CA LEU A 79 -12.73 20.89 14.36
C LEU A 79 -14.00 20.05 14.42
N MET A 80 -13.87 18.74 14.19
CA MET A 80 -15.01 17.86 14.15
C MET A 80 -14.63 16.46 14.59
N THR A 81 -15.63 15.65 14.88
CA THR A 81 -15.42 14.25 15.24
C THR A 81 -15.01 13.45 14.02
N GLU A 82 -14.48 12.24 14.27
CA GLU A 82 -14.12 11.34 13.19
C GLU A 82 -15.34 11.01 12.32
N GLU A 83 -16.48 10.80 12.96
CA GLU A 83 -17.71 10.50 12.24
C GLU A 83 -18.12 11.63 11.32
N GLN A 84 -18.07 12.86 11.84
CA GLN A 84 -18.38 14.05 11.03
C GLN A 84 -17.40 14.20 9.88
N LEU A 85 -16.13 13.90 10.13
CA LEU A 85 -15.11 13.96 9.09
C LEU A 85 -15.43 12.96 7.97
N ARG A 86 -15.81 11.74 8.33
CA ARG A 86 -16.17 10.73 7.33
C ARG A 86 -17.34 11.14 6.46
N LEU A 87 -18.30 11.85 7.04
CA LEU A 87 -19.46 12.31 6.29
C LEU A 87 -19.13 13.47 5.36
N ASN A 88 -18.18 14.32 5.75
CA ASN A 88 -17.88 15.53 5.00
C ASN A 88 -16.73 15.38 4.02
N LEU A 89 -15.80 14.48 4.28
CA LEU A 89 -14.61 14.31 3.46
C LEU A 89 -14.91 14.05 1.98
N PRO A 90 -15.86 13.20 1.62
CA PRO A 90 -16.17 12.96 0.20
C PRO A 90 -16.56 14.22 -0.56
N TYR A 91 -17.21 15.16 0.09
CA TYR A 91 -17.62 16.41 -0.57
C TYR A 91 -16.42 17.29 -0.93
N GLU A 92 -15.35 17.20 -0.15
CA GLU A 92 -14.14 17.95 -0.42
C GLU A 92 -13.38 17.38 -1.62
N PHE A 93 -13.59 16.10 -1.91
CA PHE A 93 -12.92 15.39 -2.98
C PHE A 93 -13.88 14.93 -4.07
N HIS A 94 -15.01 15.61 -4.22
CA HIS A 94 -16.05 15.12 -5.14
C HIS A 94 -15.58 14.96 -6.59
N ASP A 95 -14.61 15.74 -7.00
CA ASP A 95 -14.02 15.65 -8.33
C ASP A 95 -13.14 14.41 -8.47
N ARG A 96 -12.80 13.74 -7.36
CA ARG A 96 -12.02 12.51 -7.34
C ARG A 96 -12.77 11.39 -6.65
N TRP A 97 -14.09 11.47 -6.67
CA TRP A 97 -14.93 10.57 -5.91
C TRP A 97 -14.69 9.10 -6.20
N THR A 98 -14.44 8.77 -7.45
CA THR A 98 -14.22 7.37 -7.83
C THR A 98 -13.03 6.75 -7.12
N SER A 99 -12.09 7.55 -6.67
CA SER A 99 -10.93 7.07 -5.93
C SER A 99 -11.12 7.12 -4.42
N MET A 100 -12.07 7.91 -3.96
CA MET A 100 -12.23 8.18 -2.53
C MET A 100 -12.83 7.04 -1.74
N PHE A 101 -13.64 6.20 -2.37
CA PHE A 101 -14.26 5.11 -1.66
C PHE A 101 -13.24 4.14 -1.05
N LEU A 102 -12.03 4.15 -1.54
CA LEU A 102 -10.96 3.32 -1.00
C LEU A 102 -10.58 3.70 0.42
N ILE A 103 -10.90 4.92 0.82
CA ILE A 103 -10.54 5.44 2.13
C ILE A 103 -11.61 5.18 3.16
N THR A 104 -12.81 4.92 2.71
CA THR A 104 -13.96 4.82 3.60
C THR A 104 -14.11 3.50 4.32
N ARG A 105 -13.40 2.52 3.93
CA ARG A 105 -13.55 1.19 4.49
C ARG A 105 -14.32 1.12 5.80
#